data_9ee05d4eaadfa9f67311116f8a8c54c1
#
_entry.id   9ee05d4eaadfa9f67311116f8a8c54c1
#
_cell.length_a   1.000
_cell.length_b   1.000
_cell.length_c   1.000
_cell.angle_alpha   90.00
_cell.angle_beta   90.00
_cell.angle_gamma   90.00
#
_symmetry.space_group_name_H-M   'P 1'
#
loop_
_entity.id
_entity.type
_entity.pdbx_description
1 polymer ?
#
loop_
_entity_poly.entity_id
_entity_poly.type
_entity_poly.pdbx_seq_one_letter_code
_entity_poly.pdbx_strand_id
1 'polypeptide(L)'
;MSIIGTTISIVLTFGTAHLIEQHQRKAEGRDIAMMVIHDIDQYAESFRDEAENDAKNHDLAMYALEHIDSIEKIPFDTIASLISYISYMEGNEYKFDESIEKTFQSNQEIWRSIDAPPFIDQARAFFHDRRMTFQMLNTSISFHRPVSQEDMRQVYATAISTGKGIDWHGFLRKKLKDEDVLMYIQLNSERQKTLNSIANNYQDMSNRCKFIMNITDEELEAFLDNRKRTGENLTDKKLVGRWCTMDDEQQVFEFNNDHTFKQRVEKHYPSPAYHGRMKLTYIYSGRWEIKGDSLYRYFDAGCDYEIDRSNITYSPDKRETVEAMLKQYEEQVAAAVEQSKNQTMKPKVRAVSIDKSGNKVELTFPEDLADGRISYLIREK
;
A
#
# COMPACT_ATOMS: atom_id res chain seq x y z
N MET A 1 23.46 36.29 53.82
CA MET A 1 22.46 35.16 53.60
C MET A 1 22.05 34.99 52.13
N SER A 2 22.78 35.56 51.16
CA SER A 2 22.36 35.57 49.73
C SER A 2 22.90 34.38 48.91
N ILE A 3 24.12 33.92 49.19
CA ILE A 3 24.80 32.93 48.32
C ILE A 3 24.19 31.52 48.46
N ILE A 4 23.83 31.10 49.64
CA ILE A 4 23.25 29.76 49.88
C ILE A 4 21.86 29.63 49.21
N GLY A 5 21.03 30.67 49.30
CA GLY A 5 19.73 30.71 48.65
C GLY A 5 19.80 30.64 47.11
N THR A 6 20.78 31.33 46.51
CA THR A 6 20.98 31.31 45.06
C THR A 6 21.51 29.95 44.58
N THR A 7 22.41 29.31 45.32
CA THR A 7 22.97 28.01 45.00
C THR A 7 21.88 26.91 45.07
N ILE A 8 21.04 26.92 46.10
CA ILE A 8 19.92 26.01 46.23
C ILE A 8 18.90 26.20 45.12
N SER A 9 18.57 27.45 44.76
CA SER A 9 17.64 27.73 43.65
C SER A 9 18.19 27.26 42.31
N ILE A 10 19.47 27.44 42.04
CA ILE A 10 20.12 26.94 40.81
C ILE A 10 20.11 25.44 40.76
N VAL A 11 20.49 24.76 41.85
CA VAL A 11 20.50 23.29 41.91
C VAL A 11 19.07 22.70 41.75
N LEU A 12 18.06 23.30 42.37
CA LEU A 12 16.69 22.91 42.19
C LEU A 12 16.16 23.13 40.75
N THR A 13 16.51 24.29 40.17
CA THR A 13 16.06 24.61 38.79
C THR A 13 16.71 23.69 37.76
N PHE A 14 18.02 23.48 37.84
CA PHE A 14 18.72 22.57 36.92
C PHE A 14 18.38 21.08 37.19
N GLY A 15 18.22 20.70 38.47
CA GLY A 15 17.83 19.34 38.83
C GLY A 15 16.42 18.98 38.36
N THR A 16 15.46 19.90 38.51
CA THR A 16 14.09 19.69 38.01
C THR A 16 14.01 19.70 36.48
N ALA A 17 14.73 20.59 35.80
CA ALA A 17 14.80 20.61 34.36
C ALA A 17 15.38 19.31 33.80
N HIS A 18 16.45 18.79 34.39
CA HIS A 18 17.05 17.52 34.00
C HIS A 18 16.12 16.32 34.22
N LEU A 19 15.40 16.29 35.32
CA LEU A 19 14.40 15.24 35.61
C LEU A 19 13.22 15.29 34.64
N ILE A 20 12.73 16.47 34.29
CA ILE A 20 11.66 16.64 33.32
C ILE A 20 12.14 16.16 31.93
N GLU A 21 13.35 16.55 31.51
CA GLU A 21 13.93 16.12 30.25
C GLU A 21 14.12 14.60 30.18
N GLN A 22 14.62 13.97 31.25
CA GLN A 22 14.72 12.50 31.32
C GLN A 22 13.36 11.82 31.23
N HIS A 23 12.34 12.39 31.86
CA HIS A 23 10.98 11.84 31.81
C HIS A 23 10.38 11.94 30.40
N GLN A 24 10.59 13.08 29.75
CA GLN A 24 10.17 13.28 28.36
C GLN A 24 10.86 12.30 27.40
N ARG A 25 12.19 12.13 27.50
CA ARG A 25 12.96 11.18 26.69
C ARG A 25 12.50 9.72 26.90
N LYS A 26 12.18 9.33 28.16
CA LYS A 26 11.64 7.99 28.45
C LYS A 26 10.26 7.78 27.82
N ALA A 27 9.39 8.77 27.89
CA ALA A 27 8.07 8.72 27.26
C ALA A 27 8.20 8.60 25.72
N GLU A 28 9.01 9.46 25.11
CA GLU A 28 9.27 9.43 23.68
C GLU A 28 9.87 8.08 23.20
N GLY A 29 10.80 7.53 23.98
CA GLY A 29 11.35 6.21 23.68
C GLY A 29 10.33 5.08 23.82
N ARG A 30 9.40 5.18 24.79
CA ARG A 30 8.30 4.23 24.90
C ARG A 30 7.34 4.32 23.70
N ASP A 31 7.08 5.53 23.23
CA ASP A 31 6.27 5.76 22.02
C ASP A 31 6.91 5.14 20.78
N ILE A 32 8.22 5.33 20.59
CA ILE A 32 8.95 4.68 19.48
C ILE A 32 8.95 3.17 19.63
N ALA A 33 9.08 2.64 20.86
CA ALA A 33 8.98 1.20 21.09
C ALA A 33 7.61 0.63 20.71
N MET A 34 6.52 1.33 21.06
CA MET A 34 5.16 0.95 20.66
C MET A 34 4.98 0.97 19.13
N MET A 35 5.59 1.94 18.44
CA MET A 35 5.60 1.95 16.97
C MET A 35 6.32 0.74 16.37
N VAL A 36 7.48 0.37 16.92
CA VAL A 36 8.23 -0.82 16.45
C VAL A 36 7.45 -2.10 16.71
N ILE A 37 6.83 -2.24 17.88
CA ILE A 37 6.01 -3.40 18.24
C ILE A 37 4.82 -3.52 17.27
N HIS A 38 4.15 -2.41 17.00
CA HIS A 38 3.05 -2.38 16.04
C HIS A 38 3.49 -2.77 14.62
N ASP A 39 4.63 -2.27 14.16
CA ASP A 39 5.21 -2.64 12.85
C ASP A 39 5.45 -4.15 12.76
N ILE A 40 5.99 -4.76 13.84
CA ILE A 40 6.20 -6.22 13.92
C ILE A 40 4.85 -6.97 13.86
N ASP A 41 3.84 -6.53 14.64
CA ASP A 41 2.51 -7.14 14.67
C ASP A 41 1.83 -7.07 13.30
N GLN A 42 1.93 -5.94 12.59
CA GLN A 42 1.38 -5.76 11.25
C GLN A 42 1.99 -6.73 10.22
N TYR A 43 3.31 -6.94 10.27
CA TYR A 43 3.94 -7.92 9.39
C TYR A 43 3.53 -9.35 9.73
N ALA A 44 3.39 -9.69 11.03
CA ALA A 44 2.93 -11.00 11.45
C ALA A 44 1.50 -11.29 10.94
N GLU A 45 0.61 -10.31 11.05
CA GLU A 45 -0.76 -10.40 10.54
C GLU A 45 -0.80 -10.50 9.01
N SER A 46 -0.09 -9.61 8.31
CA SER A 46 -0.04 -9.62 6.84
C SER A 46 0.43 -10.96 6.27
N PHE A 47 1.45 -11.59 6.84
CA PHE A 47 1.90 -12.90 6.39
C PHE A 47 0.91 -14.03 6.70
N ARG A 48 0.15 -13.92 7.79
CA ARG A 48 -0.91 -14.87 8.11
C ARG A 48 -2.07 -14.77 7.13
N ASP A 49 -2.49 -13.55 6.84
CA ASP A 49 -3.57 -13.28 5.87
C ASP A 49 -3.18 -13.74 4.47
N GLU A 50 -1.92 -13.53 4.08
CA GLU A 50 -1.41 -14.01 2.81
C GLU A 50 -1.40 -15.54 2.74
N ALA A 51 -1.02 -16.23 3.81
CA ALA A 51 -1.07 -17.69 3.89
C ALA A 51 -2.51 -18.21 3.74
N GLU A 52 -3.48 -17.54 4.36
CA GLU A 52 -4.90 -17.90 4.21
C GLU A 52 -5.43 -17.64 2.80
N ASN A 53 -5.05 -16.51 2.19
CA ASN A 53 -5.40 -16.19 0.81
C ASN A 53 -4.80 -17.20 -0.17
N ASP A 54 -3.57 -17.62 0.06
CA ASP A 54 -2.88 -18.62 -0.75
C ASP A 54 -3.60 -19.98 -0.65
N ALA A 55 -4.08 -20.35 0.55
CA ALA A 55 -4.91 -21.55 0.76
C ALA A 55 -6.21 -21.49 -0.05
N LYS A 56 -6.96 -20.40 0.06
CA LYS A 56 -8.22 -20.21 -0.69
C LYS A 56 -8.02 -20.29 -2.19
N ASN A 57 -6.99 -19.63 -2.71
CA ASN A 57 -6.68 -19.64 -4.13
C ASN A 57 -6.19 -21.00 -4.62
N HIS A 58 -5.50 -21.78 -3.78
CA HIS A 58 -5.14 -23.15 -4.07
C HIS A 58 -6.37 -24.04 -4.26
N ASP A 59 -7.34 -23.96 -3.35
CA ASP A 59 -8.58 -24.73 -3.45
C ASP A 59 -9.36 -24.39 -4.72
N LEU A 60 -9.42 -23.10 -5.09
CA LEU A 60 -10.00 -22.66 -6.35
C LEU A 60 -9.23 -23.20 -7.57
N ALA A 61 -7.89 -23.26 -7.50
CA ALA A 61 -7.07 -23.81 -8.58
C ALA A 61 -7.28 -25.31 -8.76
N MET A 62 -7.38 -26.05 -7.66
CA MET A 62 -7.71 -27.48 -7.69
C MET A 62 -9.09 -27.72 -8.27
N TYR A 63 -10.10 -26.94 -7.85
CA TYR A 63 -11.44 -26.99 -8.44
C TYR A 63 -11.43 -26.73 -9.95
N ALA A 64 -10.68 -25.73 -10.40
CA ALA A 64 -10.57 -25.41 -11.83
C ALA A 64 -9.84 -26.51 -12.63
N LEU A 65 -8.83 -27.17 -12.04
CA LEU A 65 -8.16 -28.32 -12.64
C LEU A 65 -9.09 -29.52 -12.81
N GLU A 66 -9.91 -29.81 -11.81
CA GLU A 66 -10.92 -30.89 -11.88
C GLU A 66 -11.99 -30.61 -12.93
N HIS A 67 -12.29 -29.33 -13.20
CA HIS A 67 -13.33 -28.91 -14.15
C HIS A 67 -12.75 -28.29 -15.44
N ILE A 68 -11.51 -28.62 -15.80
CA ILE A 68 -10.78 -28.00 -16.92
C ILE A 68 -11.50 -28.12 -18.27
N ASP A 69 -12.22 -29.24 -18.49
CA ASP A 69 -12.99 -29.46 -19.71
C ASP A 69 -14.28 -28.67 -19.80
N SER A 70 -14.74 -28.12 -18.67
CA SER A 70 -15.95 -27.31 -18.56
C SER A 70 -15.66 -25.95 -17.92
N ILE A 71 -14.46 -25.42 -18.09
CA ILE A 71 -13.97 -24.20 -17.45
C ILE A 71 -14.84 -22.97 -17.77
N GLU A 72 -15.55 -22.96 -18.91
CA GLU A 72 -16.49 -21.92 -19.30
C GLU A 72 -17.69 -21.76 -18.36
N LYS A 73 -17.96 -22.80 -17.55
CA LYS A 73 -19.03 -22.75 -16.53
C LYS A 73 -18.57 -22.13 -15.22
N ILE A 74 -17.29 -21.95 -15.04
CA ILE A 74 -16.73 -21.33 -13.83
C ILE A 74 -17.04 -19.82 -13.86
N PRO A 75 -17.56 -19.22 -12.77
CA PRO A 75 -17.85 -17.81 -12.71
C PRO A 75 -16.63 -16.93 -13.00
N PHE A 76 -16.84 -15.80 -13.66
CA PHE A 76 -15.76 -14.90 -14.07
C PHE A 76 -14.92 -14.41 -12.87
N ASP A 77 -15.53 -14.12 -11.71
CA ASP A 77 -14.82 -13.68 -10.51
C ASP A 77 -13.82 -14.73 -10.02
N THR A 78 -14.19 -16.02 -10.10
CA THR A 78 -13.29 -17.13 -9.79
C THR A 78 -12.13 -17.19 -10.79
N ILE A 79 -12.41 -17.03 -12.09
CA ILE A 79 -11.39 -16.97 -13.14
C ILE A 79 -10.42 -15.80 -12.91
N ALA A 80 -10.95 -14.62 -12.58
CA ALA A 80 -10.15 -13.43 -12.29
C ALA A 80 -9.23 -13.65 -11.07
N SER A 81 -9.74 -14.24 -9.99
CA SER A 81 -8.96 -14.59 -8.80
C SER A 81 -7.83 -15.56 -9.13
N LEU A 82 -8.11 -16.59 -9.92
CA LEU A 82 -7.11 -17.59 -10.34
C LEU A 82 -6.03 -16.96 -11.22
N ILE A 83 -6.41 -16.12 -12.17
CA ILE A 83 -5.45 -15.40 -13.01
C ILE A 83 -4.55 -14.52 -12.15
N SER A 84 -5.12 -13.78 -11.20
CA SER A 84 -4.35 -12.97 -10.24
C SER A 84 -3.40 -13.83 -9.39
N TYR A 85 -3.82 -15.02 -8.98
CA TYR A 85 -3.03 -15.95 -8.18
C TYR A 85 -1.79 -16.47 -8.91
N ILE A 86 -1.91 -16.82 -10.21
CA ILE A 86 -0.80 -17.38 -10.99
C ILE A 86 0.01 -16.35 -11.76
N SER A 87 -0.47 -15.10 -11.87
CA SER A 87 0.17 -14.07 -12.71
C SER A 87 1.06 -13.15 -11.91
N TYR A 88 2.26 -12.87 -12.43
CA TYR A 88 3.10 -11.78 -11.96
C TYR A 88 2.51 -10.45 -12.44
N MET A 89 2.18 -9.58 -11.50
CA MET A 89 1.82 -8.20 -11.78
C MET A 89 2.91 -7.28 -11.24
N GLU A 90 3.17 -6.19 -11.93
CA GLU A 90 4.07 -5.14 -11.44
C GLU A 90 3.55 -4.64 -10.09
N GLY A 91 4.41 -4.70 -9.05
CA GLY A 91 4.00 -4.38 -7.67
C GLY A 91 3.73 -5.61 -6.77
N ASN A 92 3.74 -6.83 -7.30
CA ASN A 92 3.63 -8.06 -6.50
C ASN A 92 4.95 -8.46 -5.79
N GLU A 93 6.00 -7.65 -5.94
CA GLU A 93 7.22 -7.85 -5.15
C GLU A 93 6.95 -7.52 -3.69
N TYR A 94 7.48 -8.36 -2.81
CA TYR A 94 7.45 -8.09 -1.39
C TYR A 94 8.30 -6.86 -1.09
N LYS A 95 7.63 -5.79 -0.65
CA LYS A 95 8.26 -4.52 -0.26
C LYS A 95 7.92 -4.21 1.18
N PHE A 96 8.81 -3.52 1.87
CA PHE A 96 8.56 -3.07 3.24
C PHE A 96 8.85 -1.57 3.38
N ASP A 97 8.15 -0.94 4.31
CA ASP A 97 8.37 0.45 4.67
C ASP A 97 9.52 0.56 5.68
N GLU A 98 10.50 1.38 5.38
CA GLU A 98 11.65 1.64 6.25
C GLU A 98 11.42 2.81 7.23
N SER A 99 10.26 3.45 7.23
CA SER A 99 10.01 4.68 7.99
C SER A 99 10.19 4.48 9.50
N ILE A 100 9.68 3.36 10.04
CA ILE A 100 9.82 3.01 11.46
C ILE A 100 11.26 2.68 11.80
N GLU A 101 11.95 1.93 10.93
CA GLU A 101 13.38 1.63 11.11
C GLU A 101 14.21 2.91 11.12
N LYS A 102 13.96 3.84 10.19
CA LYS A 102 14.65 5.15 10.14
C LYS A 102 14.37 5.97 11.40
N THR A 103 13.12 5.99 11.86
CA THR A 103 12.75 6.65 13.12
C THR A 103 13.50 6.03 14.30
N PHE A 104 13.51 4.71 14.39
CA PHE A 104 14.25 4.01 15.44
C PHE A 104 15.75 4.34 15.42
N GLN A 105 16.37 4.30 14.23
CA GLN A 105 17.81 4.56 14.07
C GLN A 105 18.19 6.02 14.32
N SER A 106 17.35 6.99 13.99
CA SER A 106 17.62 8.42 14.17
C SER A 106 17.58 8.86 15.64
N ASN A 107 16.94 8.10 16.52
CA ASN A 107 16.73 8.46 17.93
C ASN A 107 17.72 7.78 18.90
N GLN A 108 18.99 7.65 18.51
CA GLN A 108 20.03 7.00 19.32
C GLN A 108 20.23 7.60 20.72
N GLU A 109 20.05 8.92 20.87
CA GLU A 109 20.17 9.61 22.17
C GLU A 109 19.05 9.21 23.14
N ILE A 110 17.83 9.00 22.60
CA ILE A 110 16.69 8.51 23.36
C ILE A 110 16.97 7.12 23.88
N TRP A 111 17.49 6.22 23.03
CA TRP A 111 17.83 4.86 23.42
C TRP A 111 18.90 4.78 24.50
N ARG A 112 19.84 5.72 24.56
CA ARG A 112 20.82 5.81 25.64
C ARG A 112 20.21 6.20 26.97
N SER A 113 19.08 6.88 26.97
CA SER A 113 18.37 7.31 28.19
C SER A 113 17.39 6.26 28.72
N ILE A 114 17.09 5.23 27.93
CA ILE A 114 16.20 4.12 28.30
C ILE A 114 17.10 2.91 28.57
N ASP A 115 17.02 2.41 29.80
CA ASP A 115 17.77 1.20 30.19
C ASP A 115 17.04 -0.07 29.67
N ALA A 116 17.00 -0.21 28.33
CA ALA A 116 16.38 -1.34 27.65
C ALA A 116 17.23 -1.91 26.51
N PRO A 117 18.53 -2.25 26.75
CA PRO A 117 19.39 -2.85 25.72
C PRO A 117 18.76 -4.07 25.03
N PRO A 118 18.06 -5.00 25.75
CA PRO A 118 17.45 -6.17 25.11
C PRO A 118 16.35 -5.80 24.09
N PHE A 119 15.61 -4.72 24.29
CA PHE A 119 14.65 -4.24 23.29
C PHE A 119 15.34 -3.72 22.04
N ILE A 120 16.43 -2.96 22.20
CA ILE A 120 17.19 -2.41 21.08
C ILE A 120 17.75 -3.55 20.22
N ASP A 121 18.25 -4.61 20.85
CA ASP A 121 18.77 -5.78 20.15
C ASP A 121 17.66 -6.54 19.41
N GLN A 122 16.47 -6.72 20.02
CA GLN A 122 15.33 -7.35 19.36
C GLN A 122 14.83 -6.51 18.19
N ALA A 123 14.70 -5.20 18.32
CA ALA A 123 14.30 -4.32 17.24
C ALA A 123 15.28 -4.36 16.05
N ARG A 124 16.59 -4.34 16.32
CA ARG A 124 17.62 -4.49 15.28
C ARG A 124 17.56 -5.85 14.59
N ALA A 125 17.37 -6.91 15.38
CA ALA A 125 17.21 -8.26 14.85
C ALA A 125 15.99 -8.34 13.93
N PHE A 126 14.86 -7.76 14.33
CA PHE A 126 13.66 -7.69 13.49
C PHE A 126 13.91 -6.96 12.16
N PHE A 127 14.49 -5.77 12.18
CA PHE A 127 14.74 -5.01 10.94
C PHE A 127 15.71 -5.74 10.00
N HIS A 128 16.70 -6.45 10.56
CA HIS A 128 17.59 -7.28 9.76
C HIS A 128 16.87 -8.50 9.18
N ASP A 129 16.15 -9.24 10.02
CA ASP A 129 15.38 -10.42 9.62
C ASP A 129 14.32 -10.08 8.57
N ARG A 130 13.63 -8.97 8.74
CA ARG A 130 12.66 -8.45 7.77
C ARG A 130 13.28 -8.30 6.38
N ARG A 131 14.44 -7.64 6.26
CA ARG A 131 15.13 -7.48 4.97
C ARG A 131 15.51 -8.83 4.35
N MET A 132 16.03 -9.75 5.15
CA MET A 132 16.40 -11.08 4.68
C MET A 132 15.19 -11.89 4.24
N THR A 133 14.09 -11.81 4.99
CA THR A 133 12.83 -12.47 4.68
C THR A 133 12.26 -11.97 3.35
N PHE A 134 12.17 -10.66 3.15
CA PHE A 134 11.64 -10.10 1.90
C PHE A 134 12.53 -10.44 0.71
N GLN A 135 13.86 -10.43 0.87
CA GLN A 135 14.78 -10.89 -0.16
C GLN A 135 14.57 -12.38 -0.49
N MET A 136 14.42 -13.22 0.53
CA MET A 136 14.15 -14.65 0.35
C MET A 136 12.84 -14.89 -0.40
N LEU A 137 11.74 -14.22 0.00
CA LEU A 137 10.45 -14.37 -0.66
C LEU A 137 10.52 -13.94 -2.14
N ASN A 138 11.20 -12.83 -2.44
CA ASN A 138 11.35 -12.34 -3.82
C ASN A 138 12.26 -13.22 -4.70
N THR A 139 13.12 -14.06 -4.11
CA THR A 139 14.04 -14.92 -4.86
C THR A 139 13.66 -16.41 -4.84
N SER A 140 12.75 -16.81 -3.96
CA SER A 140 12.34 -18.21 -3.84
C SER A 140 11.43 -18.63 -5.00
N ILE A 141 11.75 -19.76 -5.61
CA ILE A 141 10.97 -20.31 -6.72
C ILE A 141 9.53 -20.64 -6.32
N SER A 142 9.28 -21.00 -5.06
CA SER A 142 7.93 -21.30 -4.56
C SER A 142 7.04 -20.06 -4.52
N PHE A 143 7.61 -18.86 -4.50
CA PHE A 143 6.89 -17.57 -4.55
C PHE A 143 6.90 -16.92 -5.93
N HIS A 144 7.62 -17.49 -6.89
CA HIS A 144 7.69 -16.97 -8.24
C HIS A 144 6.43 -17.35 -9.03
N ARG A 145 5.60 -16.37 -9.35
CA ARG A 145 4.37 -16.58 -10.11
C ARG A 145 4.69 -16.91 -11.57
N PRO A 146 4.15 -18.02 -12.12
CA PRO A 146 4.61 -18.58 -13.40
C PRO A 146 4.10 -17.83 -14.63
N VAL A 147 2.98 -17.11 -14.54
CA VAL A 147 2.47 -16.32 -15.67
C VAL A 147 3.14 -14.95 -15.68
N SER A 148 3.98 -14.73 -16.66
CA SER A 148 4.79 -13.52 -16.76
C SER A 148 3.98 -12.29 -17.21
N GLN A 149 4.53 -11.09 -16.97
CA GLN A 149 3.97 -9.86 -17.50
C GLN A 149 3.89 -9.86 -19.03
N GLU A 150 4.82 -10.55 -19.69
CA GLU A 150 4.80 -10.71 -21.14
C GLU A 150 3.66 -11.60 -21.62
N ASP A 151 3.35 -12.69 -20.91
CA ASP A 151 2.15 -13.50 -21.19
C ASP A 151 0.88 -12.64 -21.14
N MET A 152 0.75 -11.81 -20.11
CA MET A 152 -0.39 -10.91 -19.97
C MET A 152 -0.44 -9.85 -21.09
N ARG A 153 0.71 -9.27 -21.47
CA ARG A 153 0.79 -8.33 -22.60
C ARG A 153 0.33 -8.98 -23.90
N GLN A 154 0.71 -10.23 -24.16
CA GLN A 154 0.30 -10.98 -25.35
C GLN A 154 -1.21 -11.21 -25.40
N VAL A 155 -1.84 -11.50 -24.25
CA VAL A 155 -3.30 -11.65 -24.16
C VAL A 155 -3.99 -10.34 -24.55
N TYR A 156 -3.54 -9.21 -23.98
CA TYR A 156 -4.09 -7.89 -24.32
C TYR A 156 -3.84 -7.52 -25.78
N ALA A 157 -2.62 -7.75 -26.28
CA ALA A 157 -2.28 -7.47 -27.68
C ALA A 157 -3.14 -8.29 -28.65
N THR A 158 -3.42 -9.55 -28.34
CA THR A 158 -4.30 -10.41 -29.14
C THR A 158 -5.73 -9.90 -29.15
N ALA A 159 -6.26 -9.50 -27.98
CA ALA A 159 -7.60 -8.94 -27.90
C ALA A 159 -7.74 -7.65 -28.72
N ILE A 160 -6.75 -6.77 -28.63
CA ILE A 160 -6.70 -5.51 -29.40
C ILE A 160 -6.62 -5.79 -30.90
N SER A 161 -5.73 -6.69 -31.37
CA SER A 161 -5.52 -6.98 -32.78
C SER A 161 -6.71 -7.67 -33.46
N THR A 162 -7.47 -8.45 -32.69
CA THR A 162 -8.64 -9.18 -33.20
C THR A 162 -9.95 -8.42 -33.05
N GLY A 163 -9.97 -7.34 -32.26
CA GLY A 163 -11.19 -6.60 -31.90
C GLY A 163 -12.19 -7.43 -31.06
N LYS A 164 -11.76 -8.58 -30.55
CA LYS A 164 -12.56 -9.46 -29.68
C LYS A 164 -12.20 -9.20 -28.24
N GLY A 165 -13.17 -9.41 -27.34
CA GLY A 165 -12.90 -9.41 -25.90
C GLY A 165 -11.88 -10.49 -25.51
N ILE A 166 -11.25 -10.32 -24.34
CA ILE A 166 -10.26 -11.31 -23.86
C ILE A 166 -10.99 -12.59 -23.45
N ASP A 167 -10.57 -13.72 -24.01
CA ASP A 167 -11.01 -15.04 -23.61
C ASP A 167 -10.24 -15.51 -22.37
N TRP A 168 -10.65 -15.03 -21.20
CA TRP A 168 -10.02 -15.40 -19.93
C TRP A 168 -10.17 -16.88 -19.57
N HIS A 169 -11.26 -17.52 -19.95
CA HIS A 169 -11.48 -18.95 -19.73
C HIS A 169 -10.50 -19.78 -20.57
N GLY A 170 -10.37 -19.47 -21.87
CA GLY A 170 -9.41 -20.12 -22.73
C GLY A 170 -7.96 -19.89 -22.34
N PHE A 171 -7.64 -18.66 -21.89
CA PHE A 171 -6.31 -18.34 -21.33
C PHE A 171 -6.00 -19.21 -20.12
N LEU A 172 -6.88 -19.23 -19.13
CA LEU A 172 -6.69 -20.03 -17.91
C LEU A 172 -6.61 -21.53 -18.21
N ARG A 173 -7.49 -22.05 -19.10
CA ARG A 173 -7.43 -23.47 -19.55
C ARG A 173 -6.07 -23.83 -20.12
N LYS A 174 -5.48 -22.94 -20.91
CA LYS A 174 -4.13 -23.15 -21.46
C LYS A 174 -3.09 -23.13 -20.35
N LYS A 175 -3.11 -22.12 -19.49
CA LYS A 175 -2.14 -21.94 -18.42
C LYS A 175 -2.17 -23.05 -17.38
N LEU A 176 -3.33 -23.56 -17.01
CA LEU A 176 -3.46 -24.71 -16.10
C LEU A 176 -2.88 -26.03 -16.64
N LYS A 177 -2.44 -26.07 -17.91
CA LYS A 177 -1.72 -27.23 -18.50
C LYS A 177 -0.21 -27.01 -18.52
N ASP A 178 0.28 -25.82 -18.24
CA ASP A 178 1.71 -25.50 -18.22
C ASP A 178 2.35 -26.09 -16.96
N GLU A 179 3.50 -26.77 -17.12
CA GLU A 179 4.21 -27.42 -16.00
C GLU A 179 4.57 -26.45 -14.87
N ASP A 180 5.02 -25.25 -15.23
CA ASP A 180 5.37 -24.21 -14.25
C ASP A 180 4.17 -23.77 -13.40
N VAL A 181 2.98 -23.68 -14.00
CA VAL A 181 1.75 -23.36 -13.28
C VAL A 181 1.34 -24.50 -12.36
N LEU A 182 1.41 -25.75 -12.83
CA LEU A 182 1.13 -26.92 -12.02
C LEU A 182 2.11 -27.04 -10.84
N MET A 183 3.40 -26.82 -11.09
CA MET A 183 4.42 -26.80 -10.04
C MET A 183 4.13 -25.70 -9.00
N TYR A 184 3.78 -24.49 -9.45
CA TYR A 184 3.43 -23.38 -8.56
C TYR A 184 2.24 -23.74 -7.66
N ILE A 185 1.19 -24.36 -8.22
CA ILE A 185 0.02 -24.83 -7.45
C ILE A 185 0.45 -25.92 -6.45
N GLN A 186 1.30 -26.86 -6.84
CA GLN A 186 1.78 -27.94 -5.96
C GLN A 186 2.63 -27.43 -4.80
N LEU A 187 3.39 -26.36 -4.99
CA LEU A 187 4.21 -25.75 -3.94
C LEU A 187 3.41 -24.92 -2.92
N ASN A 188 2.09 -24.84 -3.07
CA ASN A 188 1.23 -24.06 -2.17
C ASN A 188 1.42 -24.41 -0.69
N SER A 189 1.47 -25.73 -0.35
CA SER A 189 1.67 -26.17 1.04
C SER A 189 3.01 -25.71 1.63
N GLU A 190 4.06 -25.63 0.82
CA GLU A 190 5.36 -25.11 1.23
C GLU A 190 5.29 -23.58 1.48
N ARG A 191 4.67 -22.84 0.56
CA ARG A 191 4.46 -21.40 0.72
C ARG A 191 3.70 -21.07 1.99
N GLN A 192 2.56 -21.74 2.22
CA GLN A 192 1.77 -21.55 3.43
C GLN A 192 2.55 -21.83 4.71
N LYS A 193 3.32 -22.93 4.75
CA LYS A 193 4.17 -23.24 5.90
C LYS A 193 5.22 -22.16 6.13
N THR A 194 5.83 -21.67 5.07
CA THR A 194 6.85 -20.62 5.13
C THR A 194 6.24 -19.32 5.67
N LEU A 195 5.13 -18.85 5.10
CA LEU A 195 4.44 -17.63 5.54
C LEU A 195 3.97 -17.74 6.99
N ASN A 196 3.36 -18.85 7.39
CA ASN A 196 2.95 -19.08 8.78
C ASN A 196 4.15 -19.14 9.73
N SER A 197 5.28 -19.70 9.31
CA SER A 197 6.51 -19.72 10.12
C SER A 197 7.06 -18.32 10.34
N ILE A 198 7.06 -17.48 9.29
CA ILE A 198 7.47 -16.07 9.39
C ILE A 198 6.52 -15.31 10.31
N ALA A 199 5.21 -15.46 10.14
CA ALA A 199 4.20 -14.83 10.97
C ALA A 199 4.37 -15.17 12.45
N ASN A 200 4.58 -16.44 12.76
CA ASN A 200 4.80 -16.92 14.14
C ASN A 200 6.10 -16.37 14.72
N ASN A 201 7.19 -16.33 13.95
CA ASN A 201 8.46 -15.75 14.40
C ASN A 201 8.30 -14.24 14.74
N TYR A 202 7.58 -13.49 13.91
CA TYR A 202 7.34 -12.08 14.18
C TYR A 202 6.40 -11.87 15.38
N GLN A 203 5.39 -12.70 15.55
CA GLN A 203 4.55 -12.66 16.74
C GLN A 203 5.35 -12.92 18.02
N ASP A 204 6.27 -13.88 17.98
CA ASP A 204 7.18 -14.17 19.11
C ASP A 204 8.13 -12.99 19.39
N MET A 205 8.63 -12.33 18.34
CA MET A 205 9.46 -11.12 18.49
C MET A 205 8.67 -9.98 19.11
N SER A 206 7.44 -9.74 18.66
CA SER A 206 6.55 -8.73 19.23
C SER A 206 6.28 -9.01 20.71
N ASN A 207 5.91 -10.23 21.07
CA ASN A 207 5.64 -10.63 22.46
C ASN A 207 6.87 -10.41 23.36
N ARG A 208 8.07 -10.72 22.89
CA ARG A 208 9.33 -10.42 23.60
C ARG A 208 9.54 -8.93 23.78
N CYS A 209 9.32 -8.13 22.74
CA CYS A 209 9.42 -6.68 22.82
C CYS A 209 8.43 -6.08 23.82
N LYS A 210 7.16 -6.54 23.81
CA LYS A 210 6.12 -6.16 24.78
C LYS A 210 6.54 -6.49 26.21
N PHE A 211 7.05 -7.70 26.41
CA PHE A 211 7.53 -8.14 27.73
C PHE A 211 8.70 -7.29 28.24
N ILE A 212 9.72 -7.05 27.40
CA ILE A 212 10.91 -6.26 27.77
C ILE A 212 10.54 -4.82 28.13
N MET A 213 9.64 -4.22 27.38
CA MET A 213 9.21 -2.83 27.57
C MET A 213 8.08 -2.68 28.57
N ASN A 214 7.57 -3.80 29.10
CA ASN A 214 6.38 -3.83 29.96
C ASN A 214 5.21 -3.06 29.31
N ILE A 215 4.91 -3.38 28.05
CA ILE A 215 3.79 -2.81 27.28
C ILE A 215 2.72 -3.89 27.16
N THR A 216 1.49 -3.54 27.54
CA THR A 216 0.32 -4.43 27.36
C THR A 216 -0.36 -4.17 26.01
N ASP A 217 -1.19 -5.11 25.56
CA ASP A 217 -1.95 -4.94 24.33
C ASP A 217 -2.93 -3.76 24.45
N GLU A 218 -3.55 -3.56 25.61
CA GLU A 218 -4.44 -2.44 25.88
C GLU A 218 -3.71 -1.08 25.81
N GLU A 219 -2.47 -1.02 26.30
CA GLU A 219 -1.64 0.18 26.19
C GLU A 219 -1.26 0.47 24.74
N LEU A 220 -0.92 -0.58 23.99
CA LEU A 220 -0.59 -0.45 22.57
C LEU A 220 -1.80 0.02 21.75
N GLU A 221 -2.97 -0.57 21.98
CA GLU A 221 -4.23 -0.15 21.36
C GLU A 221 -4.57 1.30 21.71
N ALA A 222 -4.48 1.66 23.00
CA ALA A 222 -4.72 3.04 23.45
C ALA A 222 -3.74 4.03 22.83
N PHE A 223 -2.47 3.65 22.65
CA PHE A 223 -1.46 4.47 21.97
C PHE A 223 -1.82 4.68 20.49
N LEU A 224 -2.21 3.61 19.80
CA LEU A 224 -2.61 3.68 18.38
C LEU A 224 -3.87 4.52 18.21
N ASP A 225 -4.86 4.36 19.09
CA ASP A 225 -6.09 5.17 19.10
C ASP A 225 -5.82 6.65 19.40
N ASN A 226 -4.95 6.93 20.38
CA ASN A 226 -4.54 8.30 20.66
C ASN A 226 -3.75 8.90 19.50
N ARG A 227 -2.94 8.11 18.82
CA ARG A 227 -2.20 8.56 17.65
C ARG A 227 -3.12 8.84 16.45
N LYS A 228 -4.18 8.07 16.30
CA LYS A 228 -5.29 8.38 15.38
C LYS A 228 -6.00 9.68 15.75
N ARG A 229 -6.02 10.05 17.07
CA ARG A 229 -6.69 11.25 17.60
C ARG A 229 -5.77 12.48 17.74
N THR A 230 -4.43 12.30 17.85
CA THR A 230 -3.47 13.40 18.04
C THR A 230 -3.02 14.09 16.74
N GLY A 231 -3.44 13.59 15.58
CA GLY A 231 -3.56 14.47 14.43
C GLY A 231 -4.50 15.61 14.85
N GLU A 232 -4.02 16.86 14.82
CA GLU A 232 -4.90 18.00 15.02
C GLU A 232 -6.13 17.79 14.13
N ASN A 233 -7.34 18.00 14.69
CA ASN A 233 -8.57 17.85 13.92
C ASN A 233 -8.40 18.55 12.57
N LEU A 234 -8.45 17.77 11.50
CA LEU A 234 -8.34 18.32 10.16
C LEU A 234 -9.52 19.27 9.99
N THR A 235 -9.21 20.53 9.85
CA THR A 235 -10.25 21.55 9.52
C THR A 235 -10.27 21.71 8.02
N ASP A 236 -11.41 22.10 7.48
CA ASP A 236 -11.60 22.42 6.05
C ASP A 236 -10.46 23.30 5.53
N LYS A 237 -10.09 24.34 6.30
CA LYS A 237 -9.00 25.27 5.93
C LYS A 237 -7.63 24.60 5.80
N LYS A 238 -7.37 23.54 6.55
CA LYS A 238 -6.10 22.82 6.49
C LYS A 238 -6.04 21.86 5.30
N LEU A 239 -7.18 21.31 4.88
CA LEU A 239 -7.23 20.41 3.72
C LEU A 239 -7.22 21.17 2.40
N VAL A 240 -7.77 22.37 2.34
CA VAL A 240 -7.79 23.19 1.11
C VAL A 240 -6.38 23.37 0.55
N GLY A 241 -6.24 23.09 -0.75
CA GLY A 241 -4.98 23.16 -1.48
C GLY A 241 -4.72 21.95 -2.36
N ARG A 242 -3.50 21.87 -2.87
CA ARG A 242 -3.08 20.82 -3.77
C ARG A 242 -2.20 19.80 -3.05
N TRP A 243 -2.48 18.52 -3.28
CA TRP A 243 -1.88 17.40 -2.59
C TRP A 243 -1.52 16.29 -3.58
N CYS A 244 -0.44 15.58 -3.36
CA CYS A 244 -0.06 14.41 -4.16
C CYS A 244 0.11 13.16 -3.28
N THR A 245 -0.21 11.99 -3.83
CA THR A 245 0.10 10.72 -3.17
C THR A 245 1.60 10.42 -3.25
N MET A 246 2.08 9.63 -2.30
CA MET A 246 3.45 9.10 -2.32
C MET A 246 3.56 7.77 -3.06
N ASP A 247 2.45 7.25 -3.56
CA ASP A 247 2.38 5.96 -4.22
C ASP A 247 2.94 6.00 -5.66
N ASP A 248 3.26 4.82 -6.21
CA ASP A 248 3.77 4.67 -7.59
C ASP A 248 2.77 5.19 -8.65
N GLU A 249 1.46 5.18 -8.35
CA GLU A 249 0.44 5.88 -9.13
C GLU A 249 0.31 7.32 -8.62
N GLN A 250 1.02 8.23 -9.26
CA GLN A 250 0.98 9.64 -8.88
C GLN A 250 -0.44 10.20 -9.04
N GLN A 251 -1.13 10.37 -7.91
CA GLN A 251 -2.45 10.98 -7.86
C GLN A 251 -2.31 12.39 -7.27
N VAL A 252 -2.94 13.35 -7.93
CA VAL A 252 -2.98 14.74 -7.47
C VAL A 252 -4.40 15.10 -7.09
N PHE A 253 -4.58 15.61 -5.89
CA PHE A 253 -5.85 16.10 -5.36
C PHE A 253 -5.81 17.62 -5.21
N GLU A 254 -6.87 18.29 -5.61
CA GLU A 254 -7.07 19.71 -5.40
C GLU A 254 -8.39 19.88 -4.64
N PHE A 255 -8.32 20.29 -3.38
CA PHE A 255 -9.46 20.58 -2.53
C PHE A 255 -9.71 22.09 -2.49
N ASN A 256 -10.87 22.54 -2.90
CA ASN A 256 -11.23 23.94 -3.01
C ASN A 256 -12.01 24.44 -1.81
N ASN A 257 -11.99 25.76 -1.57
CA ASN A 257 -12.71 26.42 -0.47
C ASN A 257 -14.23 26.29 -0.56
N ASP A 258 -14.77 26.04 -1.74
CA ASP A 258 -16.19 25.83 -2.00
C ASP A 258 -16.66 24.38 -1.80
N HIS A 259 -15.82 23.55 -1.15
CA HIS A 259 -16.04 22.13 -0.93
C HIS A 259 -16.11 21.29 -2.22
N THR A 260 -15.63 21.80 -3.34
CA THR A 260 -15.38 20.97 -4.53
C THR A 260 -13.98 20.38 -4.50
N PHE A 261 -13.77 19.26 -5.18
CA PHE A 261 -12.42 18.69 -5.38
C PHE A 261 -12.24 18.22 -6.82
N LYS A 262 -10.96 18.15 -7.21
CA LYS A 262 -10.51 17.44 -8.41
C LYS A 262 -9.45 16.41 -8.02
N GLN A 263 -9.54 15.23 -8.60
CA GLN A 263 -8.54 14.18 -8.47
C GLN A 263 -8.03 13.83 -9.87
N ARG A 264 -6.73 13.97 -10.08
CA ARG A 264 -6.03 13.53 -11.31
C ARG A 264 -5.30 12.24 -11.02
N VAL A 265 -5.53 11.22 -11.86
CA VAL A 265 -4.88 9.91 -11.78
C VAL A 265 -4.14 9.69 -13.08
N GLU A 266 -2.81 9.69 -13.01
CA GLU A 266 -1.95 9.47 -14.19
C GLU A 266 -1.63 7.99 -14.35
N LYS A 267 -1.85 7.47 -15.56
CA LYS A 267 -1.47 6.11 -15.95
C LYS A 267 -0.55 6.16 -17.16
N HIS A 268 0.51 5.39 -17.10
CA HIS A 268 1.51 5.30 -18.16
C HIS A 268 1.40 3.96 -18.89
N TYR A 269 1.21 3.99 -20.19
CA TYR A 269 1.04 2.81 -21.03
C TYR A 269 2.24 2.64 -21.95
N PRO A 270 3.16 1.71 -21.64
CA PRO A 270 4.20 1.31 -22.60
C PRO A 270 3.59 0.40 -23.66
N SER A 271 4.17 0.40 -24.86
CA SER A 271 3.80 -0.53 -25.92
C SER A 271 5.04 -0.99 -26.69
N PRO A 272 5.12 -2.23 -27.14
CA PRO A 272 6.20 -2.69 -28.02
C PRO A 272 6.15 -2.06 -29.42
N ALA A 273 5.05 -1.42 -29.77
CA ALA A 273 4.87 -0.79 -31.08
C ALA A 273 5.57 0.58 -31.22
N TYR A 274 5.89 1.22 -30.08
CA TYR A 274 6.53 2.53 -30.05
C TYR A 274 7.53 2.65 -28.90
N HIS A 275 8.44 3.61 -28.96
CA HIS A 275 9.30 3.99 -27.86
C HIS A 275 8.62 5.08 -27.01
N GLY A 276 8.88 5.08 -25.72
CA GLY A 276 8.27 6.00 -24.78
C GLY A 276 7.03 5.41 -24.10
N ARG A 277 6.24 6.28 -23.47
CA ARG A 277 5.02 5.89 -22.76
C ARG A 277 3.91 6.87 -23.12
N MET A 278 2.75 6.36 -23.48
CA MET A 278 1.55 7.17 -23.58
C MET A 278 1.06 7.46 -22.17
N LYS A 279 0.74 8.71 -21.88
CA LYS A 279 0.19 9.14 -20.61
C LYS A 279 -1.31 9.37 -20.75
N LEU A 280 -2.09 8.71 -19.92
CA LEU A 280 -3.52 8.91 -19.79
C LEU A 280 -3.80 9.48 -18.38
N THR A 281 -4.43 10.64 -18.32
CA THR A 281 -4.83 11.27 -17.07
C THR A 281 -6.35 11.22 -16.97
N TYR A 282 -6.87 10.52 -15.98
CA TYR A 282 -8.28 10.59 -15.59
C TYR A 282 -8.49 11.75 -14.62
N ILE A 283 -9.56 12.52 -14.82
CA ILE A 283 -9.90 13.68 -14.00
C ILE A 283 -11.27 13.45 -13.41
N TYR A 284 -11.30 13.15 -12.11
CA TYR A 284 -12.52 13.01 -11.34
C TYR A 284 -12.82 14.33 -10.64
N SER A 285 -14.08 14.71 -10.60
CA SER A 285 -14.58 15.88 -9.89
C SER A 285 -15.64 15.48 -8.88
N GLY A 286 -15.94 16.37 -7.93
CA GLY A 286 -16.97 16.12 -6.96
C GLY A 286 -16.95 17.09 -5.79
N ARG A 287 -17.63 16.71 -4.72
CA ARG A 287 -17.70 17.48 -3.48
C ARG A 287 -17.05 16.71 -2.33
N TRP A 288 -16.52 17.43 -1.38
CA TRP A 288 -15.95 16.87 -0.17
C TRP A 288 -16.50 17.55 1.08
N GLU A 289 -16.47 16.83 2.18
CA GLU A 289 -16.80 17.36 3.50
C GLU A 289 -16.02 16.58 4.56
N ILE A 290 -15.72 17.24 5.68
CA ILE A 290 -15.14 16.60 6.86
C ILE A 290 -16.23 16.46 7.91
N LYS A 291 -16.43 15.23 8.40
CA LYS A 291 -17.33 14.90 9.50
C LYS A 291 -16.55 14.16 10.58
N GLY A 292 -16.30 14.82 11.70
CA GLY A 292 -15.46 14.28 12.76
C GLY A 292 -14.02 14.10 12.29
N ASP A 293 -13.54 12.86 12.30
CA ASP A 293 -12.22 12.42 11.85
C ASP A 293 -12.21 11.86 10.42
N SER A 294 -13.29 12.00 9.68
CA SER A 294 -13.47 11.35 8.39
C SER A 294 -13.69 12.34 7.27
N LEU A 295 -12.96 12.13 6.16
CA LEU A 295 -13.12 12.84 4.90
C LEU A 295 -14.07 12.06 3.99
N TYR A 296 -15.18 12.65 3.63
CA TYR A 296 -16.16 12.13 2.67
C TYR A 296 -15.91 12.78 1.31
N ARG A 297 -15.79 11.97 0.27
CA ARG A 297 -15.66 12.42 -1.12
C ARG A 297 -16.82 11.87 -1.94
N TYR A 298 -17.64 12.77 -2.46
CA TYR A 298 -18.80 12.49 -3.31
C TYR A 298 -18.40 12.79 -4.74
N PHE A 299 -18.21 11.75 -5.54
CA PHE A 299 -17.80 11.90 -6.93
C PHE A 299 -18.99 12.25 -7.80
N ASP A 300 -18.79 13.16 -8.75
CA ASP A 300 -19.73 13.37 -9.84
C ASP A 300 -19.80 12.12 -10.72
N ALA A 301 -20.89 11.96 -11.47
CA ALA A 301 -21.03 10.84 -12.38
C ALA A 301 -19.99 10.94 -13.52
N GLY A 302 -19.22 9.88 -13.71
CA GLY A 302 -18.18 9.81 -14.71
C GLY A 302 -16.88 10.52 -14.35
N CYS A 303 -16.01 10.68 -15.35
CA CYS A 303 -14.76 11.43 -15.27
C CYS A 303 -14.45 12.06 -16.63
N ASP A 304 -13.59 13.07 -16.63
CA ASP A 304 -12.92 13.55 -17.84
C ASP A 304 -11.59 12.84 -18.04
N TYR A 305 -10.98 12.96 -19.21
CA TYR A 305 -9.66 12.40 -19.48
C TYR A 305 -8.84 13.27 -20.40
N GLU A 306 -7.53 13.15 -20.27
CA GLU A 306 -6.53 13.78 -21.14
C GLU A 306 -5.54 12.69 -21.61
N ILE A 307 -5.19 12.69 -22.90
CA ILE A 307 -4.18 11.78 -23.47
C ILE A 307 -2.99 12.61 -23.93
N ASP A 308 -1.81 12.32 -23.41
CA ASP A 308 -0.55 12.93 -23.82
C ASP A 308 0.30 11.89 -24.57
N ARG A 309 0.61 12.21 -25.83
CA ARG A 309 1.43 11.41 -26.75
C ARG A 309 2.80 12.04 -27.02
N SER A 310 3.14 13.14 -26.36
CA SER A 310 4.36 13.93 -26.66
C SER A 310 5.65 13.13 -26.52
N ASN A 311 5.64 12.09 -25.68
CA ASN A 311 6.78 11.22 -25.41
C ASN A 311 6.82 9.93 -26.26
N ILE A 312 5.92 9.80 -27.26
CA ILE A 312 5.88 8.63 -28.12
C ILE A 312 6.70 8.87 -29.37
N THR A 313 7.62 7.95 -29.67
CA THR A 313 8.39 7.95 -30.88
C THR A 313 8.33 6.58 -31.56
N TYR A 314 8.26 6.55 -32.88
CA TYR A 314 8.22 5.32 -33.66
C TYR A 314 8.88 5.54 -35.01
N SER A 315 9.31 4.45 -35.64
CA SER A 315 9.94 4.52 -36.98
C SER A 315 8.90 4.84 -38.07
N PRO A 316 9.31 5.51 -39.17
CA PRO A 316 8.40 5.94 -40.25
C PRO A 316 7.59 4.81 -40.87
N ASP A 317 8.18 3.63 -40.98
CA ASP A 317 7.54 2.42 -41.52
C ASP A 317 6.40 1.87 -40.63
N LYS A 318 6.40 2.19 -39.37
CA LYS A 318 5.35 1.78 -38.41
C LYS A 318 4.27 2.85 -38.18
N ARG A 319 4.42 4.01 -38.80
CA ARG A 319 3.59 5.18 -38.52
C ARG A 319 2.10 4.89 -38.63
N GLU A 320 1.67 4.33 -39.75
CA GLU A 320 0.25 4.07 -40.02
C GLU A 320 -0.35 3.08 -38.98
N THR A 321 0.40 2.00 -38.67
CA THR A 321 -0.02 1.00 -37.71
C THR A 321 -0.12 1.57 -36.28
N VAL A 322 0.89 2.36 -35.88
CA VAL A 322 0.90 2.95 -34.52
C VAL A 322 -0.19 4.00 -34.38
N GLU A 323 -0.39 4.86 -35.37
CA GLU A 323 -1.46 5.89 -35.32
C GLU A 323 -2.85 5.24 -35.28
N ALA A 324 -3.07 4.17 -36.07
CA ALA A 324 -4.35 3.44 -36.03
C ALA A 324 -4.59 2.80 -34.66
N MET A 325 -3.57 2.20 -34.05
CA MET A 325 -3.64 1.62 -32.72
C MET A 325 -3.92 2.68 -31.64
N LEU A 326 -3.24 3.80 -31.67
CA LEU A 326 -3.44 4.90 -30.73
C LEU A 326 -4.85 5.48 -30.85
N LYS A 327 -5.36 5.65 -32.08
CA LYS A 327 -6.72 6.09 -32.33
C LYS A 327 -7.77 5.11 -31.76
N GLN A 328 -7.59 3.82 -32.00
CA GLN A 328 -8.47 2.79 -31.47
C GLN A 328 -8.48 2.81 -29.92
N TYR A 329 -7.31 2.99 -29.31
CA TYR A 329 -7.22 3.10 -27.85
C TYR A 329 -7.98 4.34 -27.31
N GLU A 330 -7.85 5.49 -27.98
CA GLU A 330 -8.60 6.69 -27.61
C GLU A 330 -10.11 6.47 -27.71
N GLU A 331 -10.58 5.81 -28.76
CA GLU A 331 -12.00 5.48 -28.92
C GLU A 331 -12.49 4.55 -27.81
N GLN A 332 -11.67 3.59 -27.37
CA GLN A 332 -12.00 2.71 -26.23
C GLN A 332 -12.05 3.48 -24.91
N VAL A 333 -11.09 4.38 -24.65
CA VAL A 333 -11.07 5.23 -23.46
C VAL A 333 -12.32 6.12 -23.46
N ALA A 334 -12.63 6.76 -24.57
CA ALA A 334 -13.83 7.60 -24.71
C ALA A 334 -15.11 6.83 -24.42
N ALA A 335 -15.24 5.61 -24.95
CA ALA A 335 -16.40 4.76 -24.72
C ALA A 335 -16.51 4.33 -23.23
N ALA A 336 -15.40 3.97 -22.60
CA ALA A 336 -15.38 3.61 -21.19
C ALA A 336 -15.74 4.78 -20.27
N VAL A 337 -15.22 5.96 -20.57
CA VAL A 337 -15.56 7.19 -19.84
C VAL A 337 -17.05 7.54 -20.02
N GLU A 338 -17.59 7.44 -21.22
CA GLU A 338 -19.03 7.70 -21.46
C GLU A 338 -19.91 6.71 -20.70
N GLN A 339 -19.52 5.45 -20.67
CA GLN A 339 -20.24 4.43 -19.88
C GLN A 339 -20.18 4.74 -18.38
N SER A 340 -19.07 5.27 -17.87
CA SER A 340 -18.92 5.63 -16.45
C SER A 340 -19.84 6.76 -16.00
N LYS A 341 -20.28 7.64 -16.90
CA LYS A 341 -21.23 8.73 -16.61
C LYS A 341 -22.60 8.25 -16.14
N ASN A 342 -22.93 7.01 -16.44
CA ASN A 342 -24.18 6.39 -16.02
C ASN A 342 -24.09 5.64 -14.68
N GLN A 343 -22.89 5.62 -14.07
CA GLN A 343 -22.65 4.90 -12.82
C GLN A 343 -22.71 5.86 -11.62
N THR A 344 -23.58 5.56 -10.66
CA THR A 344 -23.60 6.27 -9.38
C THR A 344 -22.48 5.74 -8.49
N MET A 345 -21.48 6.57 -8.21
CA MET A 345 -20.42 6.20 -7.29
C MET A 345 -20.85 6.39 -5.84
N LYS A 346 -20.59 5.38 -5.00
CA LYS A 346 -20.74 5.53 -3.54
C LYS A 346 -19.68 6.52 -3.02
N PRO A 347 -20.02 7.32 -2.00
CA PRO A 347 -19.02 8.18 -1.37
C PRO A 347 -17.82 7.38 -0.88
N LYS A 348 -16.60 7.84 -1.19
CA LYS A 348 -15.40 7.29 -0.59
C LYS A 348 -15.14 7.98 0.74
N VAL A 349 -15.11 7.21 1.81
CA VAL A 349 -14.85 7.67 3.17
C VAL A 349 -13.44 7.29 3.56
N ARG A 350 -12.71 8.20 4.23
CA ARG A 350 -11.38 7.95 4.78
C ARG A 350 -11.31 8.56 6.16
N ALA A 351 -10.75 7.83 7.13
CA ALA A 351 -10.28 8.47 8.35
C ALA A 351 -9.07 9.34 7.99
N VAL A 352 -8.99 10.52 8.61
CA VAL A 352 -8.05 11.57 8.20
C VAL A 352 -7.33 12.12 9.41
N SER A 353 -6.01 12.14 9.36
CA SER A 353 -5.19 12.91 10.28
C SER A 353 -4.22 13.80 9.51
N ILE A 354 -3.87 14.96 10.07
CA ILE A 354 -2.88 15.86 9.51
C ILE A 354 -1.70 16.00 10.46
N ASP A 355 -0.49 16.01 9.94
CA ASP A 355 0.70 16.22 10.76
C ASP A 355 0.76 17.65 11.33
N LYS A 356 1.55 17.86 12.39
CA LYS A 356 1.70 19.17 13.03
C LYS A 356 2.22 20.26 12.09
N SER A 357 2.93 19.89 11.01
CA SER A 357 3.43 20.86 10.03
C SER A 357 2.33 21.31 9.04
N GLY A 358 1.21 20.59 8.96
CA GLY A 358 0.14 20.85 8.01
C GLY A 358 0.48 20.46 6.57
N ASN A 359 1.55 19.70 6.34
CA ASN A 359 2.07 19.36 5.02
C ASN A 359 1.85 17.88 4.65
N LYS A 360 1.46 17.04 5.60
CA LYS A 360 1.22 15.62 5.37
C LYS A 360 -0.15 15.24 5.94
N VAL A 361 -1.01 14.68 5.10
CA VAL A 361 -2.29 14.10 5.49
C VAL A 361 -2.20 12.59 5.36
N GLU A 362 -2.61 11.91 6.40
CA GLU A 362 -2.75 10.46 6.44
C GLU A 362 -4.20 10.10 6.16
N LEU A 363 -4.42 9.21 5.21
CA LEU A 363 -5.72 8.70 4.82
C LEU A 363 -5.78 7.21 5.11
N THR A 364 -6.68 6.81 6.00
CA THR A 364 -6.91 5.41 6.34
C THR A 364 -8.30 4.99 5.88
N PHE A 365 -8.42 3.84 5.24
CA PHE A 365 -9.73 3.28 4.90
C PHE A 365 -10.35 2.64 6.13
N PRO A 366 -11.61 2.94 6.48
CA PRO A 366 -12.27 2.24 7.57
C PRO A 366 -12.38 0.72 7.36
N GLU A 367 -12.48 0.30 6.08
CA GLU A 367 -12.55 -1.10 5.65
C GLU A 367 -11.17 -1.75 5.53
N ASP A 368 -10.12 -0.94 5.33
CA ASP A 368 -8.71 -1.36 5.21
C ASP A 368 -7.96 -1.24 6.55
N LEU A 369 -8.64 -0.94 7.65
CA LEU A 369 -8.06 -1.02 9.00
C LEU A 369 -7.57 -2.44 9.30
N ALA A 370 -8.13 -3.44 8.61
CA ALA A 370 -7.64 -4.81 8.62
C ALA A 370 -6.38 -5.00 7.75
N ASP A 371 -6.22 -4.26 6.66
CA ASP A 371 -5.09 -4.40 5.72
C ASP A 371 -3.92 -3.44 6.01
N GLY A 372 -4.07 -2.54 6.99
CA GLY A 372 -3.01 -1.60 7.40
C GLY A 372 -2.53 -0.63 6.31
N ARG A 373 -3.24 -0.53 5.19
CA ARG A 373 -2.85 0.36 4.10
C ARG A 373 -3.17 1.81 4.45
N ILE A 374 -2.12 2.55 4.73
CA ILE A 374 -2.19 3.99 4.96
C ILE A 374 -1.71 4.70 3.70
N SER A 375 -2.59 5.49 3.09
CA SER A 375 -2.20 6.39 2.01
C SER A 375 -1.86 7.76 2.56
N TYR A 376 -0.82 8.37 2.04
CA TYR A 376 -0.40 9.70 2.45
C TYR A 376 -0.60 10.71 1.33
N LEU A 377 -1.11 11.89 1.70
CA LEU A 377 -1.10 13.05 0.84
C LEU A 377 -0.04 14.05 1.34
N ILE A 378 0.82 14.49 0.44
CA ILE A 378 1.82 15.52 0.70
C ILE A 378 1.37 16.79 0.00
N ARG A 379 1.43 17.92 0.73
CA ARG A 379 1.08 19.22 0.16
C ARG A 379 2.10 19.61 -0.91
N GLU A 380 1.62 19.89 -2.10
CA GLU A 380 2.44 20.47 -3.16
C GLU A 380 2.81 21.93 -2.79
N LYS A 381 4.09 22.29 -2.89
CA LYS A 381 4.61 23.64 -2.54
C LYS A 381 4.37 24.62 -3.67
#